data_9c0706e7a12e7a02c4e74fda15505995
#
_entry.id   9c0706e7a12e7a02c4e74fda15505995
#
_cell.length_a   1.000
_cell.length_b   1.000
_cell.length_c   1.000
_cell.angle_alpha   90.00
_cell.angle_beta   90.00
_cell.angle_gamma   90.00
#
_symmetry.space_group_name_H-M   'P 1'
#
loop_
_entity.id
_entity.type
_entity.pdbx_description
1 polymer ?
#
loop_
_entity_poly.entity_id
_entity_poly.type
_entity_poly.pdbx_seq_one_letter_code
_entity_poly.pdbx_strand_id
1 'polypeptide(L)'
;PRDAINLALGELAFDFPLCLRDKAKRLMDSGNPAYTPNAGILELRAAVASYLGLEGASNILICNGAEEALYIALQGIANPGDTVAIPDPDYPAYPTLARLAGAKVTRIPFTPNLKCIDWERWEISLSGAKALLLSHPSNPTGFCFSPDDFHHLSELLNRHGIILIIDEIYTELFLEQPIALDYSKVERVIRIGGLSKSHLMSGWRVGWLAADETAVTQFTKLKQYISTCAAWPSQVLALYAINQPEIVAGVREQLRDNLSLCREQLSRFELKLPTAGPYLMLKCGDGDSYAEALLKQGVICVPGSAFGELTEEYIRINFGVRTDVLCAALKRFL
;
A
#
# COMPACT_ATOMS: atom_id res chain seq x y z
N PRO A 1 1.73 -27.97 0.05
CA PRO A 1 2.32 -28.75 -1.05
C PRO A 1 3.51 -28.00 -1.66
N ARG A 2 4.59 -28.70 -2.12
CA ARG A 2 5.78 -28.06 -2.70
C ARG A 2 5.51 -27.31 -3.99
N ASP A 3 4.39 -27.61 -4.68
CA ASP A 3 3.98 -27.04 -5.96
C ASP A 3 2.73 -26.17 -5.84
N ALA A 4 2.48 -25.58 -4.67
CA ALA A 4 1.35 -24.70 -4.47
C ALA A 4 1.56 -23.37 -5.18
N ILE A 5 0.53 -22.91 -5.90
CA ILE A 5 0.51 -21.58 -6.52
C ILE A 5 0.14 -20.57 -5.45
N ASN A 6 1.01 -19.57 -5.24
CA ASN A 6 0.82 -18.59 -4.19
C ASN A 6 0.15 -17.32 -4.75
N LEU A 7 -1.12 -17.13 -4.43
CA LEU A 7 -1.89 -15.91 -4.67
C LEU A 7 -2.12 -15.08 -3.38
N ALA A 8 -1.43 -15.42 -2.29
CA ALA A 8 -1.56 -14.71 -1.01
C ALA A 8 -0.63 -13.51 -0.88
N LEU A 9 0.59 -13.59 -1.44
CA LEU A 9 1.59 -12.55 -1.31
C LEU A 9 1.14 -11.23 -1.95
N GLY A 10 1.42 -10.13 -1.27
CA GLY A 10 1.16 -8.78 -1.78
C GLY A 10 2.19 -8.29 -2.81
N GLU A 11 2.90 -9.19 -3.48
CA GLU A 11 3.88 -8.88 -4.52
C GLU A 11 3.29 -9.05 -5.91
N LEU A 12 3.64 -8.16 -6.84
CA LEU A 12 3.34 -8.35 -8.25
C LEU A 12 4.41 -9.25 -8.86
N ALA A 13 4.02 -10.46 -9.27
CA ALA A 13 4.90 -11.47 -9.82
C ALA A 13 4.92 -11.45 -11.35
N PHE A 14 5.04 -10.26 -11.92
CA PHE A 14 5.31 -10.02 -13.34
C PHE A 14 6.82 -10.04 -13.62
N ASP A 15 7.19 -10.10 -14.88
CA ASP A 15 8.60 -10.06 -15.27
C ASP A 15 9.22 -8.69 -14.95
N PHE A 16 10.39 -8.70 -14.30
CA PHE A 16 11.09 -7.48 -13.95
C PHE A 16 11.52 -6.73 -15.23
N PRO A 17 11.23 -5.41 -15.35
CA PRO A 17 11.47 -4.65 -16.57
C PRO A 17 12.93 -4.70 -17.04
N LEU A 18 13.16 -4.97 -18.33
CA LEU A 18 14.50 -5.10 -18.91
C LEU A 18 15.35 -3.84 -18.70
N CYS A 19 14.74 -2.65 -18.86
CA CYS A 19 15.43 -1.37 -18.66
C CYS A 19 15.95 -1.21 -17.23
N LEU A 20 15.18 -1.64 -16.22
CA LEU A 20 15.60 -1.61 -14.82
C LEU A 20 16.68 -2.67 -14.55
N ARG A 21 16.56 -3.85 -15.13
CA ARG A 21 17.58 -4.90 -15.00
C ARG A 21 18.92 -4.48 -15.57
N ASP A 22 18.92 -3.86 -16.75
CA ASP A 22 20.16 -3.37 -17.39
C ASP A 22 20.74 -2.16 -16.67
N LYS A 23 19.90 -1.28 -16.12
CA LYS A 23 20.35 -0.20 -15.25
C LYS A 23 21.00 -0.73 -13.97
N ALA A 24 20.36 -1.74 -13.33
CA ALA A 24 20.90 -2.37 -12.13
C ALA A 24 22.28 -3.01 -12.35
N LYS A 25 22.47 -3.74 -13.48
CA LYS A 25 23.79 -4.31 -13.84
C LYS A 25 24.85 -3.23 -13.92
N ARG A 26 24.58 -2.13 -14.66
CA ARG A 26 25.52 -1.00 -14.79
C ARG A 26 25.83 -0.34 -13.45
N LEU A 27 24.88 -0.28 -12.53
CA LEU A 27 25.12 0.24 -11.18
C LEU A 27 26.07 -0.63 -10.38
N MET A 28 25.95 -1.96 -10.49
CA MET A 28 26.87 -2.88 -9.80
C MET A 28 28.29 -2.81 -10.36
N ASP A 29 28.45 -2.49 -11.64
CA ASP A 29 29.76 -2.34 -12.29
C ASP A 29 30.43 -0.98 -11.99
N SER A 30 29.67 0.02 -11.51
CA SER A 30 30.12 1.41 -11.40
C SER A 30 30.96 1.75 -10.15
N GLY A 31 31.27 0.79 -9.28
CA GLY A 31 32.17 0.99 -8.14
C GLY A 31 31.50 0.79 -6.77
N ASN A 32 32.14 1.25 -5.70
CA ASN A 32 31.69 1.04 -4.32
C ASN A 32 30.56 2.02 -3.94
N PRO A 33 29.35 1.52 -3.61
CA PRO A 33 28.32 2.35 -3.02
C PRO A 33 28.74 2.82 -1.62
N ALA A 34 28.57 4.11 -1.35
CA ALA A 34 28.81 4.71 -0.05
C ALA A 34 27.48 4.98 0.69
N TYR A 35 27.57 5.38 1.95
CA TYR A 35 26.42 5.93 2.66
C TYR A 35 25.88 7.16 1.94
N THR A 36 24.56 7.23 1.83
CA THR A 36 23.86 8.43 1.34
C THR A 36 23.51 9.35 2.52
N PRO A 37 23.08 10.59 2.27
CA PRO A 37 22.43 11.38 3.32
C PRO A 37 21.28 10.61 3.97
N ASN A 38 21.04 10.81 5.27
CA ASN A 38 20.03 10.07 6.02
C ASN A 38 18.62 10.21 5.44
N ALA A 39 18.31 11.40 4.89
CA ALA A 39 17.04 11.65 4.22
C ALA A 39 16.94 11.03 2.81
N GLY A 40 18.02 10.49 2.26
CA GLY A 40 18.14 10.00 0.89
C GLY A 40 18.85 10.98 -0.05
N ILE A 41 19.21 10.50 -1.25
CA ILE A 41 19.89 11.34 -2.27
C ILE A 41 18.95 12.46 -2.73
N LEU A 42 19.53 13.65 -2.92
CA LEU A 42 18.75 14.86 -3.21
C LEU A 42 17.94 14.73 -4.49
N GLU A 43 18.52 14.13 -5.51
CA GLU A 43 17.89 13.95 -6.83
C GLU A 43 16.64 13.06 -6.74
N LEU A 44 16.69 11.97 -5.96
CA LEU A 44 15.52 11.12 -5.77
C LEU A 44 14.45 11.84 -4.94
N ARG A 45 14.84 12.55 -3.89
CA ARG A 45 13.89 13.32 -3.08
C ARG A 45 13.19 14.39 -3.92
N ALA A 46 13.92 15.10 -4.79
CA ALA A 46 13.35 16.09 -5.70
C ALA A 46 12.41 15.43 -6.73
N ALA A 47 12.79 14.27 -7.29
CA ALA A 47 11.95 13.52 -8.22
C ALA A 47 10.66 13.05 -7.56
N VAL A 48 10.73 12.51 -6.32
CA VAL A 48 9.54 12.10 -5.55
C VAL A 48 8.67 13.30 -5.18
N ALA A 49 9.25 14.44 -4.79
CA ALA A 49 8.49 15.66 -4.51
C ALA A 49 7.70 16.12 -5.75
N SER A 50 8.36 16.18 -6.91
CA SER A 50 7.71 16.50 -8.19
C SER A 50 6.60 15.51 -8.54
N TYR A 51 6.86 14.22 -8.38
CA TYR A 51 5.90 13.14 -8.61
C TYR A 51 4.64 13.27 -7.74
N LEU A 52 4.80 13.71 -6.49
CA LEU A 52 3.70 13.92 -5.53
C LEU A 52 3.07 15.31 -5.62
N GLY A 53 3.56 16.21 -6.48
CA GLY A 53 3.10 17.59 -6.58
C GLY A 53 3.45 18.46 -5.36
N LEU A 54 4.58 18.17 -4.67
CA LEU A 54 5.05 18.90 -3.51
C LEU A 54 6.10 19.95 -3.89
N GLU A 55 6.26 20.97 -3.02
CA GLU A 55 7.13 22.12 -3.29
C GLU A 55 8.63 21.78 -3.42
N GLY A 56 9.10 20.77 -2.67
CA GLY A 56 10.52 20.46 -2.72
C GLY A 56 10.99 19.21 -2.01
N ALA A 57 12.27 18.92 -2.19
CA ALA A 57 12.93 17.74 -1.62
C ALA A 57 12.94 17.73 -0.07
N SER A 58 12.77 18.88 0.59
CA SER A 58 12.68 18.98 2.07
C SER A 58 11.46 18.27 2.64
N ASN A 59 10.43 18.08 1.82
CA ASN A 59 9.21 17.35 2.20
C ASN A 59 9.34 15.83 2.12
N ILE A 60 10.48 15.28 1.69
CA ILE A 60 10.64 13.84 1.39
C ILE A 60 11.74 13.21 2.25
N LEU A 61 11.41 12.06 2.84
CA LEU A 61 12.33 11.13 3.47
C LEU A 61 12.31 9.79 2.72
N ILE A 62 13.43 9.37 2.17
CA ILE A 62 13.57 8.06 1.51
C ILE A 62 13.79 6.97 2.57
N CYS A 63 13.01 5.89 2.46
CA CYS A 63 12.98 4.78 3.40
C CYS A 63 13.28 3.43 2.71
N ASN A 64 13.60 2.40 3.49
CA ASN A 64 13.79 1.03 3.00
C ASN A 64 12.42 0.34 2.75
N GLY A 65 11.63 0.91 1.82
CA GLY A 65 10.26 0.55 1.50
C GLY A 65 9.23 1.28 2.36
N ALA A 66 7.97 1.18 1.95
CA ALA A 66 6.84 1.80 2.64
C ALA A 66 6.66 1.31 4.09
N GLU A 67 7.01 0.06 4.37
CA GLU A 67 6.92 -0.52 5.73
C GLU A 67 7.80 0.22 6.75
N GLU A 68 9.05 0.56 6.37
CA GLU A 68 9.91 1.37 7.23
C GLU A 68 9.35 2.80 7.36
N ALA A 69 8.80 3.36 6.31
CA ALA A 69 8.19 4.68 6.33
C ALA A 69 6.98 4.74 7.29
N LEU A 70 6.11 3.72 7.26
CA LEU A 70 5.00 3.55 8.19
C LEU A 70 5.49 3.43 9.65
N TYR A 71 6.50 2.60 9.88
CA TYR A 71 7.10 2.44 11.20
C TYR A 71 7.65 3.77 11.73
N ILE A 72 8.41 4.51 10.92
CA ILE A 72 8.98 5.81 11.29
C ILE A 72 7.87 6.84 11.57
N ALA A 73 6.84 6.89 10.72
CA ALA A 73 5.70 7.77 10.91
C ALA A 73 5.03 7.54 12.27
N LEU A 74 4.68 6.29 12.57
CA LEU A 74 4.01 5.92 13.82
C LEU A 74 4.90 6.17 15.05
N GLN A 75 6.18 5.79 15.01
CA GLN A 75 7.13 6.04 16.09
C GLN A 75 7.36 7.54 16.35
N GLY A 76 7.26 8.36 15.30
CA GLY A 76 7.47 9.80 15.42
C GLY A 76 6.28 10.61 15.91
N ILE A 77 5.05 10.06 15.82
CA ILE A 77 3.83 10.80 16.21
C ILE A 77 3.12 10.23 17.43
N ALA A 78 3.22 8.93 17.68
CA ALA A 78 2.50 8.27 18.76
C ALA A 78 3.32 8.25 20.06
N ASN A 79 2.64 8.51 21.17
CA ASN A 79 3.14 8.27 22.52
C ASN A 79 2.45 7.04 23.12
N PRO A 80 3.05 6.40 24.14
CA PRO A 80 2.37 5.33 24.86
C PRO A 80 0.98 5.75 25.36
N GLY A 81 -0.03 4.98 24.93
CA GLY A 81 -1.42 5.22 25.29
C GLY A 81 -2.24 6.07 24.31
N ASP A 82 -1.61 6.73 23.34
CA ASP A 82 -2.33 7.36 22.22
C ASP A 82 -3.12 6.31 21.42
N THR A 83 -4.18 6.73 20.76
CA THR A 83 -5.01 5.84 19.93
C THR A 83 -4.76 6.12 18.45
N VAL A 84 -4.51 5.07 17.68
CA VAL A 84 -4.48 5.08 16.21
C VAL A 84 -5.73 4.39 15.70
N ALA A 85 -6.51 5.12 14.90
CA ALA A 85 -7.69 4.61 14.23
C ALA A 85 -7.29 3.94 12.91
N ILE A 86 -7.86 2.77 12.61
CA ILE A 86 -7.56 1.98 11.42
C ILE A 86 -8.87 1.43 10.87
N PRO A 87 -9.18 1.57 9.56
CA PRO A 87 -10.37 0.98 8.96
C PRO A 87 -10.46 -0.53 9.15
N ASP A 88 -11.66 -1.04 9.10
CA ASP A 88 -11.97 -2.46 9.06
C ASP A 88 -12.83 -2.75 7.82
N PRO A 89 -12.31 -3.49 6.82
CA PRO A 89 -10.98 -4.10 6.75
C PRO A 89 -9.86 -3.12 6.31
N ASP A 90 -8.60 -3.45 6.67
CA ASP A 90 -7.41 -2.82 6.08
C ASP A 90 -6.18 -3.74 6.24
N TYR A 91 -4.99 -3.24 5.83
CA TYR A 91 -3.76 -4.02 5.79
C TYR A 91 -3.38 -4.56 7.18
N PRO A 92 -3.15 -5.89 7.33
CA PRO A 92 -2.95 -6.53 8.63
C PRO A 92 -1.74 -6.06 9.44
N ALA A 93 -0.75 -5.44 8.80
CA ALA A 93 0.42 -4.93 9.51
C ALA A 93 0.14 -3.65 10.30
N TYR A 94 -0.85 -2.84 9.93
CA TYR A 94 -1.11 -1.55 10.57
C TYR A 94 -1.38 -1.65 12.07
N PRO A 95 -2.27 -2.55 12.55
CA PRO A 95 -2.46 -2.72 13.98
C PRO A 95 -1.20 -3.12 14.74
N THR A 96 -0.35 -3.94 14.11
CA THR A 96 0.93 -4.37 14.70
C THR A 96 1.91 -3.21 14.79
N LEU A 97 2.07 -2.43 13.71
CA LEU A 97 2.94 -1.26 13.68
C LEU A 97 2.51 -0.19 14.70
N ALA A 98 1.20 0.07 14.82
CA ALA A 98 0.67 0.99 15.83
C ALA A 98 0.98 0.53 17.26
N ARG A 99 0.80 -0.76 17.55
CA ARG A 99 1.15 -1.33 18.87
C ARG A 99 2.66 -1.28 19.16
N LEU A 100 3.51 -1.50 18.15
CA LEU A 100 4.97 -1.36 18.29
C LEU A 100 5.37 0.09 18.64
N ALA A 101 4.58 1.08 18.22
CA ALA A 101 4.76 2.48 18.64
C ALA A 101 4.15 2.80 20.01
N GLY A 102 3.61 1.79 20.73
CA GLY A 102 2.99 1.96 22.03
C GLY A 102 1.55 2.47 21.98
N ALA A 103 0.96 2.61 20.80
CA ALA A 103 -0.39 3.10 20.62
C ALA A 103 -1.46 2.00 20.84
N LYS A 104 -2.64 2.42 21.28
CA LYS A 104 -3.85 1.63 21.21
C LYS A 104 -4.41 1.67 19.79
N VAL A 105 -5.17 0.66 19.40
CA VAL A 105 -5.81 0.58 18.08
C VAL A 105 -7.32 0.61 18.25
N THR A 106 -7.97 1.49 17.51
CA THR A 106 -9.43 1.50 17.32
C THR A 106 -9.73 1.09 15.87
N ARG A 107 -10.60 0.09 15.68
CA ARG A 107 -11.07 -0.30 14.35
C ARG A 107 -12.29 0.52 13.96
N ILE A 108 -12.28 1.05 12.73
CA ILE A 108 -13.39 1.84 12.19
C ILE A 108 -14.03 1.05 11.04
N PRO A 109 -15.23 0.51 11.24
CA PRO A 109 -15.83 -0.34 10.23
C PRO A 109 -16.34 0.45 9.03
N PHE A 110 -16.13 -0.09 7.83
CA PHE A 110 -16.91 0.24 6.66
C PHE A 110 -18.36 -0.24 6.81
N THR A 111 -19.23 0.15 5.88
CA THR A 111 -20.55 -0.51 5.78
C THR A 111 -20.38 -1.98 5.40
N PRO A 112 -21.34 -2.88 5.75
CA PRO A 112 -21.20 -4.32 5.48
C PRO A 112 -21.01 -4.68 4.00
N ASN A 113 -21.41 -3.78 3.08
CA ASN A 113 -21.20 -3.97 1.65
C ASN A 113 -19.79 -3.59 1.19
N LEU A 114 -18.94 -3.04 2.07
CA LEU A 114 -17.57 -2.57 1.80
C LEU A 114 -17.46 -1.50 0.70
N LYS A 115 -18.56 -0.76 0.43
CA LYS A 115 -18.64 0.22 -0.66
C LYS A 115 -18.83 1.66 -0.20
N CYS A 116 -19.34 1.84 1.01
CA CYS A 116 -19.71 3.14 1.55
C CYS A 116 -19.11 3.33 2.94
N ILE A 117 -19.05 4.58 3.35
CA ILE A 117 -18.63 4.99 4.67
C ILE A 117 -19.86 5.43 5.45
N ASP A 118 -19.98 4.94 6.67
CA ASP A 118 -20.92 5.45 7.66
C ASP A 118 -20.23 6.58 8.42
N TRP A 119 -20.42 7.81 7.97
CA TRP A 119 -19.71 8.97 8.48
C TRP A 119 -20.01 9.27 9.96
N GLU A 120 -21.22 9.03 10.42
CA GLU A 120 -21.59 9.20 11.83
C GLU A 120 -20.77 8.22 12.71
N ARG A 121 -20.71 6.97 12.31
CA ARG A 121 -19.95 5.94 13.01
C ARG A 121 -18.44 6.19 12.93
N TRP A 122 -17.95 6.72 11.80
CA TRP A 122 -16.55 7.10 11.64
C TRP A 122 -16.20 8.28 12.58
N GLU A 123 -17.03 9.31 12.64
CA GLU A 123 -16.79 10.46 13.54
C GLU A 123 -16.73 10.04 15.02
N ILE A 124 -17.66 9.19 15.47
CA ILE A 124 -17.64 8.62 16.82
C ILE A 124 -16.33 7.85 17.08
N SER A 125 -15.93 7.00 16.13
CA SER A 125 -14.74 6.14 16.29
C SER A 125 -13.42 6.92 16.20
N LEU A 126 -13.40 8.04 15.50
CA LEU A 126 -12.25 8.94 15.38
C LEU A 126 -12.10 9.85 16.61
N SER A 127 -13.15 10.04 17.40
CA SER A 127 -13.10 10.92 18.58
C SER A 127 -11.99 10.49 19.53
N GLY A 128 -11.06 11.41 19.81
CA GLY A 128 -9.90 11.18 20.69
C GLY A 128 -8.75 10.38 20.04
N ALA A 129 -8.85 10.02 18.77
CA ALA A 129 -7.73 9.41 18.07
C ALA A 129 -6.61 10.42 17.81
N LYS A 130 -5.37 9.99 17.96
CA LYS A 130 -4.17 10.77 17.59
C LYS A 130 -3.97 10.81 16.08
N ALA A 131 -4.21 9.68 15.42
CA ALA A 131 -4.03 9.53 13.98
C ALA A 131 -5.07 8.57 13.41
N LEU A 132 -5.37 8.77 12.13
CA LEU A 132 -6.01 7.80 11.24
C LEU A 132 -4.94 7.23 10.31
N LEU A 133 -4.78 5.90 10.32
CA LEU A 133 -3.89 5.19 9.41
C LEU A 133 -4.73 4.34 8.46
N LEU A 134 -4.60 4.55 7.16
CA LEU A 134 -5.33 3.80 6.13
C LEU A 134 -4.52 3.64 4.84
N SER A 135 -4.89 2.65 4.01
CA SER A 135 -4.40 2.51 2.64
C SER A 135 -5.37 3.13 1.63
N HIS A 136 -4.84 3.85 0.64
CA HIS A 136 -5.62 4.37 -0.48
C HIS A 136 -4.80 4.35 -1.77
N PRO A 137 -5.23 3.55 -2.73
CA PRO A 137 -6.30 2.53 -2.73
C PRO A 137 -6.15 1.46 -1.66
N SER A 138 -7.29 0.95 -1.15
CA SER A 138 -7.31 0.05 0.01
C SER A 138 -6.81 -1.37 -0.31
N ASN A 139 -6.08 -1.95 0.60
CA ASN A 139 -5.83 -3.39 0.71
C ASN A 139 -6.63 -3.93 1.90
N PRO A 140 -7.63 -4.83 1.72
CA PRO A 140 -7.71 -5.81 0.63
C PRO A 140 -8.71 -5.46 -0.48
N THR A 141 -9.55 -4.44 -0.33
CA THR A 141 -10.79 -4.27 -1.10
C THR A 141 -10.61 -3.55 -2.43
N GLY A 142 -9.51 -2.81 -2.61
CA GLY A 142 -9.35 -1.88 -3.72
C GLY A 142 -10.30 -0.68 -3.67
N PHE A 143 -10.92 -0.42 -2.49
CA PHE A 143 -11.75 0.75 -2.26
C PHE A 143 -10.95 2.04 -2.44
N CYS A 144 -11.59 3.03 -3.03
CA CYS A 144 -11.06 4.38 -3.18
C CYS A 144 -12.10 5.39 -2.71
N PHE A 145 -11.65 6.40 -1.96
CA PHE A 145 -12.49 7.55 -1.65
C PHE A 145 -12.85 8.29 -2.94
N SER A 146 -14.11 8.73 -3.04
CA SER A 146 -14.45 9.79 -3.99
C SER A 146 -13.81 11.13 -3.53
N PRO A 147 -13.67 12.13 -4.41
CA PRO A 147 -13.24 13.47 -4.01
C PRO A 147 -14.11 14.08 -2.89
N ASP A 148 -15.42 13.85 -2.94
CA ASP A 148 -16.38 14.36 -1.94
C ASP A 148 -16.22 13.62 -0.61
N ASP A 149 -16.05 12.30 -0.62
CA ASP A 149 -15.77 11.52 0.61
C ASP A 149 -14.45 11.96 1.23
N PHE A 150 -13.42 12.21 0.43
CA PHE A 150 -12.13 12.66 0.94
C PHE A 150 -12.19 14.08 1.48
N HIS A 151 -12.97 14.95 0.86
CA HIS A 151 -13.23 16.30 1.39
C HIS A 151 -13.90 16.23 2.76
N HIS A 152 -14.98 15.43 2.89
CA HIS A 152 -15.66 15.23 4.17
C HIS A 152 -14.74 14.65 5.24
N LEU A 153 -13.92 13.65 4.88
CA LEU A 153 -12.90 13.09 5.77
C LEU A 153 -11.92 14.18 6.23
N SER A 154 -11.46 15.03 5.31
CA SER A 154 -10.52 16.13 5.63
C SER A 154 -11.08 17.10 6.65
N GLU A 155 -12.35 17.50 6.50
CA GLU A 155 -13.04 18.36 7.48
C GLU A 155 -13.14 17.70 8.86
N LEU A 156 -13.46 16.40 8.89
CA LEU A 156 -13.56 15.63 10.12
C LEU A 156 -12.21 15.55 10.84
N LEU A 157 -11.14 15.23 10.11
CA LEU A 157 -9.79 15.13 10.66
C LEU A 157 -9.30 16.46 11.21
N ASN A 158 -9.51 17.56 10.49
CA ASN A 158 -9.12 18.90 10.91
C ASN A 158 -9.89 19.34 12.17
N ARG A 159 -11.22 19.09 12.21
CA ARG A 159 -12.07 19.42 13.38
C ARG A 159 -11.59 18.76 14.66
N HIS A 160 -11.15 17.52 14.57
CA HIS A 160 -10.67 16.74 15.72
C HIS A 160 -9.15 16.81 15.91
N GLY A 161 -8.43 17.51 15.04
CA GLY A 161 -6.97 17.64 15.10
C GLY A 161 -6.22 16.32 14.87
N ILE A 162 -6.77 15.42 14.08
CA ILE A 162 -6.24 14.06 13.81
C ILE A 162 -5.22 14.09 12.67
N ILE A 163 -4.11 13.39 12.83
CA ILE A 163 -3.09 13.24 11.79
C ILE A 163 -3.54 12.14 10.81
N LEU A 164 -3.58 12.44 9.51
CA LEU A 164 -3.76 11.42 8.48
C LEU A 164 -2.42 10.78 8.13
N ILE A 165 -2.31 9.47 8.30
CA ILE A 165 -1.24 8.66 7.70
C ILE A 165 -1.90 7.86 6.58
N ILE A 166 -1.51 8.14 5.33
CA ILE A 166 -2.11 7.50 4.16
C ILE A 166 -1.05 6.74 3.37
N ASP A 167 -1.27 5.43 3.22
CA ASP A 167 -0.42 4.55 2.43
C ASP A 167 -0.91 4.51 0.98
N GLU A 168 -0.14 5.14 0.10
CA GLU A 168 -0.42 5.34 -1.31
C GLU A 168 0.28 4.32 -2.22
N ILE A 169 0.71 3.18 -1.69
CA ILE A 169 1.52 2.20 -2.44
C ILE A 169 0.84 1.66 -3.71
N TYR A 170 -0.49 1.78 -3.82
CA TYR A 170 -1.28 1.34 -4.97
C TYR A 170 -1.81 2.48 -5.84
N THR A 171 -1.50 3.74 -5.57
CA THR A 171 -2.05 4.92 -6.26
C THR A 171 -1.79 4.92 -7.76
N GLU A 172 -0.70 4.31 -8.20
CA GLU A 172 -0.41 4.15 -9.63
C GLU A 172 -1.14 2.98 -10.30
N LEU A 173 -1.87 2.16 -9.55
CA LEU A 173 -2.48 0.92 -10.05
C LEU A 173 -3.99 1.01 -10.20
N PHE A 174 -4.51 2.19 -10.58
CA PHE A 174 -5.90 2.33 -10.98
C PHE A 174 -6.19 1.52 -12.25
N LEU A 175 -7.23 0.71 -12.21
CA LEU A 175 -7.64 -0.17 -13.31
C LEU A 175 -8.53 0.56 -14.32
N GLU A 176 -9.15 1.64 -13.89
CA GLU A 176 -9.93 2.57 -14.69
C GLU A 176 -9.31 3.97 -14.61
N GLN A 177 -10.11 5.01 -14.44
CA GLN A 177 -9.62 6.37 -14.31
C GLN A 177 -9.05 6.62 -12.92
N PRO A 178 -7.87 7.26 -12.80
CA PRO A 178 -7.31 7.66 -11.52
C PRO A 178 -8.22 8.61 -10.76
N ILE A 179 -8.31 8.44 -9.45
CA ILE A 179 -9.00 9.37 -8.55
C ILE A 179 -7.95 10.22 -7.86
N ALA A 180 -7.99 11.53 -8.10
CA ALA A 180 -7.11 12.49 -7.43
C ALA A 180 -7.73 12.95 -6.11
N LEU A 181 -6.97 12.90 -5.02
CA LEU A 181 -7.36 13.42 -3.71
C LEU A 181 -6.70 14.79 -3.48
N ASP A 182 -7.46 15.75 -2.95
CA ASP A 182 -6.96 17.09 -2.65
C ASP A 182 -6.37 17.15 -1.22
N TYR A 183 -5.09 16.84 -1.11
CA TYR A 183 -4.36 16.88 0.18
C TYR A 183 -4.19 18.28 0.76
N SER A 184 -4.39 19.34 -0.02
CA SER A 184 -4.31 20.72 0.47
C SER A 184 -5.39 21.05 1.52
N LYS A 185 -6.42 20.21 1.62
CA LYS A 185 -7.51 20.35 2.59
C LYS A 185 -7.22 19.66 3.93
N VAL A 186 -6.15 18.87 4.04
CA VAL A 186 -5.78 18.17 5.26
C VAL A 186 -4.64 18.91 5.95
N GLU A 187 -4.89 19.46 7.16
CA GLU A 187 -3.89 20.25 7.88
C GLU A 187 -2.65 19.44 8.27
N ARG A 188 -2.82 18.17 8.61
CA ARG A 188 -1.73 17.29 9.04
C ARG A 188 -1.78 15.97 8.32
N VAL A 189 -0.96 15.81 7.28
CA VAL A 189 -0.91 14.60 6.47
C VAL A 189 0.51 14.06 6.38
N ILE A 190 0.64 12.74 6.49
CA ILE A 190 1.85 11.96 6.22
C ILE A 190 1.49 10.98 5.11
N ARG A 191 2.10 11.17 3.94
CA ARG A 191 1.88 10.32 2.77
C ARG A 191 3.01 9.31 2.67
N ILE A 192 2.66 8.05 2.59
CA ILE A 192 3.59 6.93 2.48
C ILE A 192 3.48 6.36 1.07
N GLY A 193 4.61 6.09 0.44
CA GLY A 193 4.58 5.52 -0.91
C GLY A 193 5.85 4.76 -1.26
N GLY A 194 5.93 4.31 -2.49
CA GLY A 194 7.09 3.58 -2.99
C GLY A 194 6.86 2.94 -4.34
N LEU A 195 7.92 2.37 -4.90
CA LEU A 195 7.93 1.77 -6.23
C LEU A 195 7.74 0.24 -6.22
N SER A 196 7.49 -0.33 -5.04
CA SER A 196 7.41 -1.79 -4.86
C SER A 196 6.36 -2.47 -5.74
N LYS A 197 5.22 -1.80 -5.98
CA LYS A 197 4.09 -2.36 -6.72
C LYS A 197 4.07 -1.81 -8.15
N SER A 198 3.98 -0.52 -8.32
CA SER A 198 3.86 0.15 -9.61
C SER A 198 5.02 -0.11 -10.57
N HIS A 199 6.24 -0.26 -10.03
CA HIS A 199 7.46 -0.44 -10.81
C HIS A 199 8.13 -1.81 -10.61
N LEU A 200 7.45 -2.77 -9.96
CA LEU A 200 7.96 -4.13 -9.69
C LEU A 200 9.27 -4.14 -8.90
N MET A 201 9.47 -3.17 -8.00
CA MET A 201 10.70 -2.99 -7.24
C MET A 201 10.60 -3.47 -5.79
N SER A 202 9.74 -4.47 -5.49
CA SER A 202 9.52 -4.96 -4.12
C SER A 202 10.81 -5.41 -3.43
N GLY A 203 11.67 -6.16 -4.12
CA GLY A 203 12.95 -6.64 -3.63
C GLY A 203 14.03 -5.56 -3.47
N TRP A 204 13.87 -4.39 -4.09
CA TRP A 204 14.83 -3.27 -4.00
C TRP A 204 14.65 -2.45 -2.73
N ARG A 205 13.56 -2.63 -2.01
CA ARG A 205 13.33 -2.00 -0.71
C ARG A 205 13.51 -0.48 -0.75
N VAL A 206 12.76 0.22 -1.62
CA VAL A 206 12.74 1.69 -1.69
C VAL A 206 11.31 2.21 -1.61
N GLY A 207 11.12 3.19 -0.75
CA GLY A 207 9.88 3.90 -0.54
C GLY A 207 10.15 5.26 0.07
N TRP A 208 9.12 5.98 0.44
CA TRP A 208 9.23 7.33 1.01
C TRP A 208 8.13 7.62 2.02
N LEU A 209 8.43 8.58 2.86
CA LEU A 209 7.51 9.33 3.68
C LEU A 209 7.52 10.78 3.20
N ALA A 210 6.36 11.36 2.93
CA ALA A 210 6.21 12.75 2.57
C ALA A 210 5.34 13.48 3.60
N ALA A 211 5.81 14.64 4.08
CA ALA A 211 5.13 15.46 5.07
C ALA A 211 5.65 16.91 5.00
N ASP A 212 5.23 17.77 5.94
CA ASP A 212 5.84 19.07 6.11
C ASP A 212 7.34 18.97 6.46
N GLU A 213 8.13 19.98 6.10
CA GLU A 213 9.60 19.99 6.26
C GLU A 213 10.03 19.78 7.72
N THR A 214 9.28 20.36 8.66
CA THR A 214 9.58 20.23 10.10
C THR A 214 9.42 18.77 10.55
N ALA A 215 8.33 18.13 10.17
CA ALA A 215 8.08 16.71 10.46
C ALA A 215 9.14 15.81 9.79
N VAL A 216 9.47 16.04 8.51
CA VAL A 216 10.49 15.27 7.78
C VAL A 216 11.85 15.39 8.48
N THR A 217 12.20 16.57 8.99
CA THR A 217 13.44 16.77 9.77
C THR A 217 13.47 15.88 11.02
N GLN A 218 12.37 15.78 11.75
CA GLN A 218 12.29 14.92 12.95
C GLN A 218 12.31 13.43 12.58
N PHE A 219 11.55 13.03 11.57
CA PHE A 219 11.57 11.65 11.06
C PHE A 219 12.95 11.24 10.56
N THR A 220 13.70 12.15 9.96
CA THR A 220 15.09 11.88 9.51
C THR A 220 16.02 11.60 10.70
N LYS A 221 15.87 12.32 11.82
CA LYS A 221 16.64 12.06 13.05
C LYS A 221 16.30 10.66 13.61
N LEU A 222 15.01 10.29 13.62
CA LEU A 222 14.60 8.97 14.06
C LEU A 222 15.16 7.87 13.15
N LYS A 223 15.03 8.04 11.81
CA LYS A 223 15.56 7.10 10.82
C LYS A 223 17.06 6.85 10.97
N GLN A 224 17.84 7.88 11.33
CA GLN A 224 19.27 7.76 11.54
C GLN A 224 19.63 6.65 12.52
N TYR A 225 18.82 6.46 13.57
CA TYR A 225 19.07 5.44 14.60
C TYR A 225 18.42 4.08 14.28
N ILE A 226 17.54 4.01 13.26
CA ILE A 226 16.90 2.77 12.83
C ILE A 226 17.73 2.08 11.74
N SER A 227 18.08 2.82 10.67
CA SER A 227 18.69 2.24 9.48
C SER A 227 19.74 3.14 8.80
N THR A 228 20.10 4.27 9.41
CA THR A 228 21.01 5.29 8.90
C THR A 228 20.48 5.92 7.60
N CYS A 229 20.50 5.19 6.48
CA CYS A 229 20.00 5.63 5.18
C CYS A 229 19.42 4.43 4.40
N ALA A 230 18.71 4.71 3.32
CA ALA A 230 18.32 3.66 2.37
C ALA A 230 19.53 3.27 1.49
N ALA A 231 19.51 2.03 0.97
CA ALA A 231 20.60 1.51 0.15
C ALA A 231 20.82 2.37 -1.11
N TRP A 232 22.06 2.81 -1.35
CA TRP A 232 22.43 3.65 -2.49
C TRP A 232 21.99 3.05 -3.85
N PRO A 233 22.25 1.77 -4.17
CA PRO A 233 21.85 1.19 -5.46
C PRO A 233 20.34 1.26 -5.69
N SER A 234 19.56 1.02 -4.63
CA SER A 234 18.10 1.09 -4.67
C SER A 234 17.60 2.50 -4.95
N GLN A 235 18.21 3.50 -4.34
CA GLN A 235 17.86 4.91 -4.56
C GLN A 235 18.15 5.35 -5.99
N VAL A 236 19.33 5.00 -6.53
CA VAL A 236 19.72 5.37 -7.92
C VAL A 236 18.84 4.64 -8.94
N LEU A 237 18.49 3.38 -8.67
CA LEU A 237 17.57 2.65 -9.53
C LEU A 237 16.15 3.23 -9.45
N ALA A 238 15.69 3.63 -8.27
CA ALA A 238 14.40 4.26 -8.07
C ALA A 238 14.30 5.61 -8.80
N LEU A 239 15.35 6.42 -8.75
CA LEU A 239 15.44 7.68 -9.51
C LEU A 239 15.32 7.44 -11.03
N TYR A 240 15.89 6.36 -11.53
CA TYR A 240 15.72 5.99 -12.93
C TYR A 240 14.29 5.50 -13.20
N ALA A 241 13.75 4.62 -12.34
CA ALA A 241 12.45 3.98 -12.50
C ALA A 241 11.28 4.96 -12.49
N ILE A 242 11.29 5.96 -11.60
CA ILE A 242 10.20 6.94 -11.46
C ILE A 242 10.01 7.80 -12.73
N ASN A 243 11.03 7.86 -13.58
CA ASN A 243 11.00 8.54 -14.88
C ASN A 243 10.68 7.60 -16.05
N GLN A 244 10.14 6.38 -15.80
CA GLN A 244 9.80 5.41 -16.83
C GLN A 244 8.28 5.09 -16.77
N PRO A 245 7.41 5.98 -17.24
CA PRO A 245 5.94 5.81 -17.12
C PRO A 245 5.42 4.57 -17.87
N GLU A 246 6.15 4.08 -18.87
CA GLU A 246 5.81 2.88 -19.62
C GLU A 246 5.80 1.62 -18.74
N ILE A 247 6.59 1.58 -17.66
CA ILE A 247 6.57 0.45 -16.71
C ILE A 247 5.20 0.35 -16.05
N VAL A 248 4.71 1.48 -15.52
CA VAL A 248 3.40 1.55 -14.87
C VAL A 248 2.27 1.22 -15.85
N ALA A 249 2.36 1.73 -17.08
CA ALA A 249 1.37 1.45 -18.12
C ALA A 249 1.30 -0.06 -18.43
N GLY A 250 2.44 -0.74 -18.58
CA GLY A 250 2.50 -2.17 -18.80
C GLY A 250 1.97 -2.99 -17.61
N VAL A 251 2.27 -2.57 -16.37
CA VAL A 251 1.73 -3.22 -15.17
C VAL A 251 0.20 -3.08 -15.11
N ARG A 252 -0.34 -1.90 -15.40
CA ARG A 252 -1.80 -1.66 -15.43
C ARG A 252 -2.49 -2.52 -16.49
N GLU A 253 -1.91 -2.65 -17.68
CA GLU A 253 -2.43 -3.48 -18.77
C GLU A 253 -2.53 -4.94 -18.32
N GLN A 254 -1.45 -5.52 -17.82
CA GLN A 254 -1.43 -6.89 -17.33
C GLN A 254 -2.44 -7.12 -16.18
N LEU A 255 -2.61 -6.15 -15.28
CA LEU A 255 -3.60 -6.24 -14.21
C LEU A 255 -5.03 -6.23 -14.76
N ARG A 256 -5.35 -5.41 -15.77
CA ARG A 256 -6.68 -5.37 -16.41
C ARG A 256 -7.00 -6.70 -17.10
N ASP A 257 -6.05 -7.25 -17.84
CA ASP A 257 -6.20 -8.54 -18.53
C ASP A 257 -6.46 -9.67 -17.53
N ASN A 258 -5.66 -9.73 -16.46
CA ASN A 258 -5.81 -10.71 -15.40
C ASN A 258 -7.13 -10.55 -14.62
N LEU A 259 -7.59 -9.31 -14.38
CA LEU A 259 -8.89 -9.08 -13.75
C LEU A 259 -10.04 -9.54 -14.64
N SER A 260 -9.93 -9.31 -15.95
CA SER A 260 -10.94 -9.79 -16.92
C SER A 260 -11.03 -11.32 -16.91
N LEU A 261 -9.88 -11.99 -16.87
CA LEU A 261 -9.80 -13.45 -16.74
C LEU A 261 -10.43 -13.95 -15.41
N CYS A 262 -10.18 -13.26 -14.29
CA CYS A 262 -10.80 -13.59 -13.02
C CYS A 262 -12.32 -13.43 -13.09
N ARG A 263 -12.82 -12.35 -13.69
CA ARG A 263 -14.27 -12.12 -13.86
C ARG A 263 -14.96 -13.24 -14.63
N GLU A 264 -14.32 -13.72 -15.70
CA GLU A 264 -14.84 -14.81 -16.53
C GLU A 264 -14.84 -16.13 -15.76
N GLN A 265 -13.68 -16.54 -15.23
CA GLN A 265 -13.52 -17.88 -14.63
C GLN A 265 -14.13 -18.02 -13.24
N LEU A 266 -14.28 -16.93 -12.50
CA LEU A 266 -14.88 -16.91 -11.15
C LEU A 266 -16.31 -16.34 -11.15
N SER A 267 -16.99 -16.28 -12.30
CA SER A 267 -18.33 -15.68 -12.46
C SER A 267 -19.43 -16.31 -11.59
N ARG A 268 -19.22 -17.50 -11.07
CA ARG A 268 -20.13 -18.18 -10.11
C ARG A 268 -20.05 -17.62 -8.68
N PHE A 269 -19.03 -16.84 -8.37
CA PHE A 269 -18.85 -16.24 -7.04
C PHE A 269 -19.29 -14.78 -7.04
N GLU A 270 -19.68 -14.28 -5.88
CA GLU A 270 -19.81 -12.85 -5.66
C GLU A 270 -18.42 -12.22 -5.51
N LEU A 271 -18.03 -11.41 -6.49
CA LEU A 271 -16.72 -10.74 -6.54
C LEU A 271 -16.83 -9.29 -6.10
N LYS A 272 -15.95 -8.85 -5.19
CA LYS A 272 -15.71 -7.43 -4.92
C LYS A 272 -14.56 -6.97 -5.82
N LEU A 273 -14.95 -6.35 -6.93
CA LEU A 273 -13.99 -5.88 -7.93
C LEU A 273 -13.27 -4.63 -7.43
N PRO A 274 -11.94 -4.59 -7.50
CA PRO A 274 -11.18 -3.43 -7.05
C PRO A 274 -11.24 -2.29 -8.07
N THR A 275 -11.24 -1.04 -7.59
CA THR A 275 -11.01 0.15 -8.41
C THR A 275 -9.53 0.27 -8.76
N ALA A 276 -8.66 -0.18 -7.86
CA ALA A 276 -7.21 -0.16 -8.03
C ALA A 276 -6.53 -1.29 -7.26
N GLY A 277 -5.28 -1.59 -7.62
CA GLY A 277 -4.47 -2.61 -6.98
C GLY A 277 -4.69 -4.02 -7.55
N PRO A 278 -3.92 -5.00 -7.05
CA PRO A 278 -3.88 -6.35 -7.60
C PRO A 278 -4.78 -7.35 -6.87
N TYR A 279 -5.67 -6.89 -5.99
CA TYR A 279 -6.43 -7.77 -5.10
C TYR A 279 -7.88 -7.91 -5.51
N LEU A 280 -8.36 -9.14 -5.45
CA LEU A 280 -9.76 -9.48 -5.65
C LEU A 280 -10.28 -10.16 -4.39
N MET A 281 -11.39 -9.63 -3.85
CA MET A 281 -12.13 -10.26 -2.76
C MET A 281 -13.24 -11.14 -3.33
N LEU A 282 -13.30 -12.37 -2.88
CA LEU A 282 -14.22 -13.41 -3.35
C LEU A 282 -15.03 -13.90 -2.17
N LYS A 283 -16.37 -13.74 -2.24
CA LYS A 283 -17.28 -14.19 -1.19
C LYS A 283 -17.49 -15.70 -1.30
N CYS A 284 -17.25 -16.43 -0.20
CA CYS A 284 -17.32 -17.89 -0.15
C CYS A 284 -18.05 -18.44 1.09
N GLY A 285 -18.62 -17.56 1.92
CA GLY A 285 -19.37 -17.90 3.13
C GLY A 285 -18.49 -18.04 4.38
N ASP A 286 -17.47 -18.88 4.34
CA ASP A 286 -16.45 -19.03 5.39
C ASP A 286 -15.08 -18.97 4.74
N GLY A 287 -14.39 -17.83 4.89
CA GLY A 287 -13.11 -17.56 4.26
C GLY A 287 -11.99 -18.47 4.74
N ASP A 288 -11.97 -18.79 6.03
CA ASP A 288 -10.94 -19.65 6.62
C ASP A 288 -11.07 -21.09 6.10
N SER A 289 -12.27 -21.68 6.18
CA SER A 289 -12.53 -23.03 5.67
C SER A 289 -12.28 -23.14 4.16
N TYR A 290 -12.66 -22.10 3.39
CA TYR A 290 -12.43 -22.10 1.95
C TYR A 290 -10.96 -21.96 1.58
N ALA A 291 -10.20 -21.14 2.30
CA ALA A 291 -8.75 -21.02 2.11
C ALA A 291 -8.02 -22.34 2.41
N GLU A 292 -8.42 -23.06 3.45
CA GLU A 292 -7.90 -24.40 3.72
C GLU A 292 -8.23 -25.41 2.60
N ALA A 293 -9.43 -25.37 2.07
CA ALA A 293 -9.83 -26.22 0.95
C ALA A 293 -9.01 -25.93 -0.31
N LEU A 294 -8.79 -24.64 -0.64
CA LEU A 294 -7.94 -24.24 -1.76
C LEU A 294 -6.49 -24.65 -1.55
N LEU A 295 -5.98 -24.57 -0.32
CA LEU A 295 -4.62 -25.04 -0.01
C LEU A 295 -4.45 -26.54 -0.31
N LYS A 296 -5.47 -27.36 -0.03
CA LYS A 296 -5.48 -28.79 -0.38
C LYS A 296 -5.46 -29.01 -1.91
N GLN A 297 -6.05 -28.08 -2.67
CA GLN A 297 -6.00 -28.05 -4.13
C GLN A 297 -4.71 -27.43 -4.68
N GLY A 298 -3.79 -27.00 -3.80
CA GLY A 298 -2.51 -26.42 -4.18
C GLY A 298 -2.60 -24.94 -4.61
N VAL A 299 -3.55 -24.17 -4.04
CA VAL A 299 -3.61 -22.71 -4.17
C VAL A 299 -3.56 -22.08 -2.78
N ILE A 300 -2.68 -21.10 -2.60
CA ILE A 300 -2.56 -20.33 -1.36
C ILE A 300 -3.22 -18.97 -1.58
N CYS A 301 -4.21 -18.64 -0.76
CA CYS A 301 -4.85 -17.32 -0.70
C CYS A 301 -4.85 -16.81 0.74
N VAL A 302 -5.34 -15.60 0.99
CA VAL A 302 -5.48 -15.05 2.33
C VAL A 302 -6.95 -15.10 2.73
N PRO A 303 -7.31 -15.73 3.87
CA PRO A 303 -8.66 -15.64 4.40
C PRO A 303 -8.98 -14.19 4.79
N GLY A 304 -10.23 -13.79 4.59
CA GLY A 304 -10.67 -12.42 4.85
C GLY A 304 -10.59 -12.01 6.31
N SER A 305 -10.71 -12.97 7.25
CA SER A 305 -10.52 -12.78 8.69
C SER A 305 -9.19 -12.13 9.06
N ALA A 306 -8.14 -12.30 8.21
CA ALA A 306 -6.85 -11.65 8.39
C ALA A 306 -6.89 -10.12 8.25
N PHE A 307 -7.91 -9.54 7.59
CA PHE A 307 -8.01 -8.11 7.33
C PHE A 307 -9.00 -7.41 8.27
N GLY A 308 -9.98 -8.13 8.81
CA GLY A 308 -10.98 -7.60 9.71
C GLY A 308 -12.25 -8.45 9.77
N GLU A 309 -13.16 -8.09 10.69
CA GLU A 309 -14.39 -8.84 10.94
C GLU A 309 -15.37 -8.79 9.76
N LEU A 310 -15.43 -7.66 9.05
CA LEU A 310 -16.32 -7.47 7.89
C LEU A 310 -15.96 -8.32 6.67
N THR A 311 -14.82 -8.99 6.68
CA THR A 311 -14.32 -9.80 5.56
C THR A 311 -14.21 -11.28 5.85
N GLU A 312 -14.71 -11.78 6.98
CA GLU A 312 -14.64 -13.19 7.35
C GLU A 312 -15.29 -14.15 6.33
N GLU A 313 -16.34 -13.69 5.64
CA GLU A 313 -17.01 -14.46 4.58
C GLU A 313 -16.23 -14.49 3.24
N TYR A 314 -15.05 -13.86 3.18
CA TYR A 314 -14.29 -13.68 1.94
C TYR A 314 -12.93 -14.38 2.02
N ILE A 315 -12.36 -14.63 0.84
CA ILE A 315 -10.92 -14.76 0.65
C ILE A 315 -10.39 -13.61 -0.20
N ARG A 316 -9.11 -13.26 -0.03
CA ARG A 316 -8.40 -12.36 -0.92
C ARG A 316 -7.41 -13.14 -1.78
N ILE A 317 -7.44 -12.92 -3.08
CA ILE A 317 -6.43 -13.37 -4.01
C ILE A 317 -5.67 -12.19 -4.63
N ASN A 318 -4.39 -12.38 -4.90
CA ASN A 318 -3.58 -11.49 -5.72
C ASN A 318 -3.62 -11.99 -7.17
N PHE A 319 -4.21 -11.21 -8.08
CA PHE A 319 -4.22 -11.52 -9.50
C PHE A 319 -3.05 -10.86 -10.28
N GLY A 320 -2.19 -10.11 -9.59
CA GLY A 320 -0.97 -9.50 -10.14
C GLY A 320 0.17 -10.52 -10.29
N VAL A 321 -0.09 -11.64 -10.90
CA VAL A 321 0.87 -12.70 -11.21
C VAL A 321 0.88 -12.95 -12.73
N ARG A 322 1.86 -13.70 -13.24
CA ARG A 322 1.88 -14.08 -14.66
C ARG A 322 0.57 -14.75 -15.04
N THR A 323 0.05 -14.46 -16.24
CA THR A 323 -1.26 -14.94 -16.69
C THR A 323 -1.35 -16.47 -16.76
N ASP A 324 -0.26 -17.16 -17.15
CA ASP A 324 -0.20 -18.62 -17.17
C ASP A 324 -0.32 -19.23 -15.76
N VAL A 325 0.31 -18.60 -14.77
CA VAL A 325 0.23 -18.98 -13.33
C VAL A 325 -1.18 -18.73 -12.80
N LEU A 326 -1.77 -17.58 -13.15
CA LEU A 326 -3.15 -17.25 -12.76
C LEU A 326 -4.15 -18.25 -13.33
N CYS A 327 -4.07 -18.55 -14.64
CA CYS A 327 -4.91 -19.56 -15.30
C CYS A 327 -4.83 -20.93 -14.62
N ALA A 328 -3.61 -21.35 -14.27
CA ALA A 328 -3.41 -22.63 -13.59
C ALA A 328 -4.02 -22.65 -12.17
N ALA A 329 -3.97 -21.51 -11.46
CA ALA A 329 -4.59 -21.37 -10.15
C ALA A 329 -6.13 -21.37 -10.23
N LEU A 330 -6.70 -20.56 -11.16
CA LEU A 330 -8.16 -20.40 -11.28
C LEU A 330 -8.89 -21.71 -11.62
N LYS A 331 -8.25 -22.62 -12.37
CA LYS A 331 -8.78 -23.97 -12.65
C LYS A 331 -8.94 -24.85 -11.40
N ARG A 332 -8.31 -24.49 -10.28
CA ARG A 332 -8.34 -25.25 -9.01
C ARG A 332 -9.36 -24.71 -8.03
N PHE A 333 -10.05 -23.61 -8.36
CA PHE A 333 -11.13 -23.10 -7.52
C PHE A 333 -12.31 -24.07 -7.52
N LEU A 334 -12.89 -24.30 -6.36
CA LEU A 334 -13.93 -25.31 -6.13
C LEU A 334 -15.34 -24.78 -6.44
#